data_cd8e5152bfd88a7a103f9788bbf8ddbf
#
_entry.id   cd8e5152bfd88a7a103f9788bbf8ddbf
#
_cell.length_a   1.000
_cell.length_b   1.000
_cell.length_c   1.000
_cell.angle_alpha   90.00
_cell.angle_beta   90.00
_cell.angle_gamma   90.00
#
_symmetry.space_group_name_H-M   'P 1'
#
loop_
_entity.id
_entity.type
_entity.pdbx_description
1 polymer ?
#
loop_
_entity_poly.entity_id
_entity_poly.type
_entity_poly.pdbx_seq_one_letter_code
_entity_poly.pdbx_strand_id
1 'polypeptide(L)'
;MSFFSDMNAAADRNNSLVCVGLDPDFKKLPECVKGAAKPFFEFNKAIVDATRDLVSCYKPQAAYYAGCGREDELLATIEYIHENAPGVPVILDVKRGDIGSTAEQYAREAFERYNADAVTVNPYMGYDTLKPFLDYADKGVIILCRISNPNSGDLQSLVCDGLPIYKHVAKLVRDKWNANGNAAIVVGATYPEELQELRQLCPELPFLVPGVGAQGGDVEKVVRFGCTADGKGLMINSSRGIIFAGKDDDFAEASRKAAMALRDQINSFRK
;
A
#
# COMPACT_ATOMS: atom_id res chain seq x y z
N MET A 1 3.77 -15.74 11.19
CA MET A 1 4.79 -15.01 10.39
C MET A 1 4.41 -13.53 10.45
N SER A 2 5.31 -12.60 10.19
CA SER A 2 4.97 -11.16 10.21
C SER A 2 4.61 -10.67 8.81
N PHE A 3 3.85 -9.57 8.72
CA PHE A 3 3.49 -8.94 7.44
C PHE A 3 4.69 -8.76 6.50
N PHE A 4 5.82 -8.22 6.99
CA PHE A 4 6.99 -7.99 6.13
C PHE A 4 7.68 -9.29 5.71
N SER A 5 7.64 -10.34 6.55
CA SER A 5 8.12 -11.67 6.17
C SER A 5 7.30 -12.25 5.02
N ASP A 6 5.97 -12.18 5.11
CA ASP A 6 5.06 -12.72 4.09
C ASP A 6 5.13 -11.90 2.80
N MET A 7 5.20 -10.56 2.90
CA MET A 7 5.41 -9.67 1.76
C MET A 7 6.72 -9.97 1.02
N ASN A 8 7.82 -10.15 1.75
CA ASN A 8 9.12 -10.49 1.15
C ASN A 8 9.09 -11.89 0.52
N ALA A 9 8.45 -12.86 1.15
CA ALA A 9 8.28 -14.20 0.58
C ALA A 9 7.44 -14.17 -0.71
N ALA A 10 6.38 -13.37 -0.75
CA ALA A 10 5.58 -13.14 -1.96
C ALA A 10 6.42 -12.42 -3.04
N ALA A 11 7.21 -11.42 -2.66
CA ALA A 11 8.10 -10.69 -3.58
C ALA A 11 9.14 -11.63 -4.23
N ASP A 12 9.71 -12.54 -3.46
CA ASP A 12 10.66 -13.54 -3.96
C ASP A 12 9.98 -14.56 -4.87
N ARG A 13 8.87 -15.14 -4.42
CA ARG A 13 8.12 -16.15 -5.17
C ARG A 13 7.63 -15.63 -6.53
N ASN A 14 7.09 -14.41 -6.55
CA ASN A 14 6.50 -13.79 -7.73
C ASN A 14 7.50 -12.90 -8.49
N ASN A 15 8.74 -12.81 -8.03
CA ASN A 15 9.77 -11.90 -8.52
C ASN A 15 9.19 -10.49 -8.75
N SER A 16 8.56 -9.89 -7.72
CA SER A 16 7.75 -8.68 -7.88
C SER A 16 7.78 -7.78 -6.65
N LEU A 17 7.87 -6.47 -6.88
CA LEU A 17 7.64 -5.42 -5.88
C LEU A 17 6.29 -4.71 -6.11
N VAL A 18 5.46 -5.24 -6.99
CA VAL A 18 4.16 -4.63 -7.33
C VAL A 18 3.16 -4.83 -6.19
N CYS A 19 2.55 -3.73 -5.77
CA CYS A 19 1.38 -3.70 -4.92
C CYS A 19 0.18 -3.26 -5.79
N VAL A 20 -0.82 -4.12 -5.94
CA VAL A 20 -2.03 -3.76 -6.69
C VAL A 20 -3.05 -3.10 -5.77
N GLY A 21 -3.38 -1.84 -6.08
CA GLY A 21 -4.46 -1.12 -5.38
C GLY A 21 -5.83 -1.56 -5.90
N LEU A 22 -6.72 -1.98 -4.98
CA LEU A 22 -8.08 -2.40 -5.28
C LEU A 22 -9.07 -1.29 -4.87
N ASP A 23 -9.15 -0.27 -5.71
CA ASP A 23 -9.91 0.97 -5.50
C ASP A 23 -11.08 1.04 -6.52
N PRO A 24 -12.13 0.19 -6.42
CA PRO A 24 -13.20 0.10 -7.40
C PRO A 24 -14.02 1.38 -7.44
N ASP A 25 -14.35 1.85 -8.65
CA ASP A 25 -15.25 2.98 -8.92
C ASP A 25 -16.42 2.46 -9.74
N PHE A 26 -17.63 2.49 -9.18
CA PHE A 26 -18.82 1.93 -9.84
C PHE A 26 -19.02 2.46 -11.27
N LYS A 27 -18.69 3.73 -11.51
CA LYS A 27 -18.83 4.34 -12.84
C LYS A 27 -17.87 3.75 -13.88
N LYS A 28 -16.76 3.17 -13.42
CA LYS A 28 -15.69 2.61 -14.28
C LYS A 28 -15.69 1.09 -14.36
N LEU A 29 -16.57 0.42 -13.60
CA LEU A 29 -16.69 -1.01 -13.68
C LEU A 29 -17.11 -1.45 -15.09
N PRO A 30 -16.60 -2.58 -15.60
CA PRO A 30 -17.13 -3.23 -16.79
C PRO A 30 -18.60 -3.58 -16.64
N GLU A 31 -19.37 -3.51 -17.73
CA GLU A 31 -20.81 -3.80 -17.69
C GLU A 31 -21.13 -5.22 -17.23
N CYS A 32 -20.25 -6.19 -17.54
CA CYS A 32 -20.42 -7.60 -17.14
C CYS A 32 -20.46 -7.81 -15.62
N VAL A 33 -19.88 -6.91 -14.81
CA VAL A 33 -19.88 -7.03 -13.33
C VAL A 33 -20.87 -6.08 -12.64
N LYS A 34 -21.33 -5.02 -13.32
CA LYS A 34 -22.24 -4.01 -12.71
C LYS A 34 -23.57 -4.57 -12.22
N GLY A 35 -24.08 -5.60 -12.90
CA GLY A 35 -25.36 -6.26 -12.55
C GLY A 35 -25.24 -7.29 -11.43
N ALA A 36 -24.05 -7.57 -10.92
CA ALA A 36 -23.86 -8.54 -9.85
C ALA A 36 -24.40 -8.01 -8.50
N ALA A 37 -24.74 -8.91 -7.59
CA ALA A 37 -25.19 -8.56 -6.24
C ALA A 37 -24.09 -7.82 -5.45
N LYS A 38 -22.82 -8.18 -5.70
CA LYS A 38 -21.62 -7.59 -5.09
C LYS A 38 -20.62 -7.16 -6.18
N PRO A 39 -20.89 -6.08 -6.93
CA PRO A 39 -20.11 -5.73 -8.11
C PRO A 39 -18.66 -5.34 -7.82
N PHE A 40 -18.35 -4.73 -6.68
CA PHE A 40 -16.97 -4.42 -6.29
C PHE A 40 -16.19 -5.69 -5.96
N PHE A 41 -16.83 -6.61 -5.26
CA PHE A 41 -16.23 -7.91 -4.96
C PHE A 41 -15.96 -8.72 -6.23
N GLU A 42 -16.95 -8.87 -7.12
CA GLU A 42 -16.77 -9.64 -8.37
C GLU A 42 -15.68 -9.03 -9.26
N PHE A 43 -15.61 -7.71 -9.34
CA PHE A 43 -14.54 -7.01 -10.03
C PHE A 43 -13.17 -7.32 -9.42
N ASN A 44 -13.04 -7.15 -8.10
CA ASN A 44 -11.77 -7.38 -7.40
C ASN A 44 -11.34 -8.85 -7.47
N LYS A 45 -12.28 -9.78 -7.33
CA LYS A 45 -12.06 -11.21 -7.47
C LYS A 45 -11.38 -11.55 -8.81
N ALA A 46 -11.94 -11.05 -9.92
CA ALA A 46 -11.35 -11.27 -11.25
C ALA A 46 -9.95 -10.67 -11.38
N ILE A 47 -9.71 -9.47 -10.78
CA ILE A 47 -8.38 -8.84 -10.73
C ILE A 47 -7.38 -9.69 -9.92
N VAL A 48 -7.80 -10.18 -8.74
CA VAL A 48 -6.97 -11.03 -7.88
C VAL A 48 -6.60 -12.32 -8.60
N ASP A 49 -7.56 -13.01 -9.20
CA ASP A 49 -7.31 -14.25 -9.97
C ASP A 49 -6.30 -14.03 -11.10
N ALA A 50 -6.39 -12.88 -11.77
CA ALA A 50 -5.52 -12.54 -12.88
C ALA A 50 -4.10 -12.09 -12.46
N THR A 51 -3.89 -11.64 -11.19
CA THR A 51 -2.65 -10.95 -10.81
C THR A 51 -1.91 -11.56 -9.61
N ARG A 52 -2.49 -12.56 -8.92
CA ARG A 52 -1.94 -13.12 -7.66
C ARG A 52 -0.52 -13.68 -7.75
N ASP A 53 -0.09 -14.09 -8.95
CA ASP A 53 1.26 -14.56 -9.25
C ASP A 53 2.23 -13.45 -9.73
N LEU A 54 1.78 -12.18 -9.71
CA LEU A 54 2.51 -11.02 -10.21
C LEU A 54 2.76 -9.94 -9.14
N VAL A 55 2.28 -10.13 -7.91
CA VAL A 55 2.28 -9.10 -6.88
C VAL A 55 3.02 -9.52 -5.61
N SER A 56 3.51 -8.55 -4.84
CA SER A 56 4.02 -8.75 -3.48
C SER A 56 2.94 -8.56 -2.42
N CYS A 57 1.92 -7.74 -2.70
CA CYS A 57 0.78 -7.49 -1.81
C CYS A 57 -0.40 -6.86 -2.56
N TYR A 58 -1.57 -6.85 -1.94
CA TYR A 58 -2.75 -6.09 -2.37
C TYR A 58 -3.04 -4.95 -1.41
N LYS A 59 -3.67 -3.88 -1.92
CA LYS A 59 -4.01 -2.70 -1.11
C LYS A 59 -5.38 -2.13 -1.46
N PRO A 60 -6.48 -2.66 -0.89
CA PRO A 60 -7.77 -2.00 -1.01
C PRO A 60 -7.81 -0.68 -0.23
N GLN A 61 -8.39 0.36 -0.85
CA GLN A 61 -8.63 1.66 -0.23
C GLN A 61 -10.04 1.73 0.31
N ALA A 62 -10.19 1.71 1.64
CA ALA A 62 -11.48 1.62 2.32
C ALA A 62 -12.48 2.73 1.93
N ALA A 63 -11.99 3.94 1.61
CA ALA A 63 -12.86 5.06 1.24
C ALA A 63 -13.73 4.79 0.00
N TYR A 64 -13.25 3.98 -0.95
CA TYR A 64 -14.04 3.62 -2.14
C TYR A 64 -15.25 2.74 -1.79
N TYR A 65 -15.11 1.90 -0.79
CA TYR A 65 -16.19 1.03 -0.31
C TYR A 65 -17.13 1.78 0.64
N ALA A 66 -16.60 2.42 1.66
CA ALA A 66 -17.37 3.15 2.66
C ALA A 66 -18.20 4.30 2.04
N GLY A 67 -17.64 5.01 1.05
CA GLY A 67 -18.34 6.06 0.33
C GLY A 67 -19.55 5.58 -0.48
N CYS A 68 -19.68 4.26 -0.68
CA CYS A 68 -20.78 3.60 -1.39
C CYS A 68 -21.62 2.68 -0.50
N GLY A 69 -21.32 2.57 0.82
CA GLY A 69 -21.98 1.64 1.73
C GLY A 69 -21.73 0.17 1.38
N ARG A 70 -20.48 -0.16 0.96
CA ARG A 70 -20.08 -1.50 0.46
C ARG A 70 -18.94 -2.11 1.27
N GLU A 71 -18.90 -1.87 2.58
CA GLU A 71 -17.87 -2.37 3.47
C GLU A 71 -17.88 -3.90 3.58
N ASP A 72 -19.02 -4.53 3.34
CA ASP A 72 -19.14 -5.98 3.23
C ASP A 72 -18.41 -6.54 1.99
N GLU A 73 -18.34 -5.80 0.89
CA GLU A 73 -17.57 -6.18 -0.30
C GLU A 73 -16.06 -5.98 -0.09
N LEU A 74 -15.66 -5.01 0.74
CA LEU A 74 -14.27 -4.88 1.18
C LEU A 74 -13.84 -6.09 2.00
N LEU A 75 -14.64 -6.48 3.01
CA LEU A 75 -14.37 -7.67 3.81
C LEU A 75 -14.28 -8.93 2.94
N ALA A 76 -15.27 -9.16 2.09
CA ALA A 76 -15.27 -10.30 1.17
C ALA A 76 -14.04 -10.32 0.24
N THR A 77 -13.57 -9.13 -0.19
CA THR A 77 -12.35 -9.02 -1.03
C THR A 77 -11.10 -9.47 -0.25
N ILE A 78 -10.97 -9.04 1.00
CA ILE A 78 -9.81 -9.42 1.84
C ILE A 78 -9.83 -10.91 2.14
N GLU A 79 -10.98 -11.46 2.53
CA GLU A 79 -11.17 -12.90 2.75
C GLU A 79 -10.81 -13.71 1.50
N TYR A 80 -11.30 -13.28 0.33
CA TYR A 80 -11.01 -13.92 -0.95
C TYR A 80 -9.51 -13.95 -1.27
N ILE A 81 -8.79 -12.85 -1.01
CA ILE A 81 -7.33 -12.79 -1.22
C ILE A 81 -6.64 -13.83 -0.34
N HIS A 82 -6.97 -13.89 0.95
CA HIS A 82 -6.35 -14.84 1.88
C HIS A 82 -6.59 -16.30 1.45
N GLU A 83 -7.79 -16.62 0.96
CA GLU A 83 -8.15 -17.98 0.53
C GLU A 83 -7.51 -18.37 -0.82
N ASN A 84 -7.45 -17.43 -1.78
CA ASN A 84 -7.12 -17.73 -3.17
C ASN A 84 -5.74 -17.22 -3.64
N ALA A 85 -5.09 -16.37 -2.85
CA ALA A 85 -3.72 -15.90 -3.06
C ALA A 85 -2.86 -16.16 -1.81
N PRO A 86 -2.68 -17.43 -1.38
CA PRO A 86 -2.03 -17.74 -0.12
C PRO A 86 -0.62 -17.17 -0.04
N GLY A 87 -0.33 -16.49 1.08
CA GLY A 87 0.94 -15.84 1.34
C GLY A 87 1.17 -14.54 0.55
N VAL A 88 0.11 -13.96 -0.04
CA VAL A 88 0.11 -12.58 -0.56
C VAL A 88 -0.66 -11.71 0.44
N PRO A 89 0.01 -10.85 1.22
CA PRO A 89 -0.65 -10.09 2.28
C PRO A 89 -1.46 -8.90 1.74
N VAL A 90 -2.38 -8.41 2.60
CA VAL A 90 -3.30 -7.31 2.29
C VAL A 90 -3.02 -6.10 3.19
N ILE A 91 -2.84 -4.94 2.57
CA ILE A 91 -2.72 -3.64 3.23
C ILE A 91 -4.07 -2.94 3.19
N LEU A 92 -4.71 -2.71 4.33
CA LEU A 92 -5.92 -1.88 4.41
C LEU A 92 -5.53 -0.40 4.42
N ASP A 93 -5.81 0.29 3.31
CA ASP A 93 -5.48 1.72 3.18
C ASP A 93 -6.62 2.59 3.73
N VAL A 94 -6.51 3.02 4.99
CA VAL A 94 -7.52 3.80 5.71
C VAL A 94 -7.00 5.12 6.26
N LYS A 95 -5.67 5.25 6.40
CA LYS A 95 -5.00 6.45 6.96
C LYS A 95 -5.61 6.89 8.30
N ARG A 96 -5.90 5.92 9.19
CA ARG A 96 -6.49 6.19 10.51
C ARG A 96 -5.56 7.03 11.37
N GLY A 97 -6.13 7.83 12.25
CA GLY A 97 -5.46 8.60 13.26
C GLY A 97 -6.49 9.10 14.26
N ASP A 98 -6.37 8.67 15.52
CA ASP A 98 -7.22 9.08 16.63
C ASP A 98 -6.54 8.74 17.95
N ILE A 99 -7.06 9.19 19.07
CA ILE A 99 -6.45 9.07 20.40
C ILE A 99 -7.10 7.98 21.26
N GLY A 100 -6.34 7.44 22.22
CA GLY A 100 -6.81 6.58 23.29
C GLY A 100 -7.65 5.40 22.80
N SER A 101 -8.79 5.16 23.46
CA SER A 101 -9.68 4.04 23.13
C SER A 101 -10.25 4.08 21.71
N THR A 102 -10.35 5.25 21.08
CA THR A 102 -10.78 5.37 19.68
C THR A 102 -9.73 4.78 18.74
N ALA A 103 -8.44 5.05 18.99
CA ALA A 103 -7.35 4.43 18.23
C ALA A 103 -7.35 2.90 18.38
N GLU A 104 -7.63 2.38 19.60
CA GLU A 104 -7.78 0.93 19.82
C GLU A 104 -8.93 0.34 19.01
N GLN A 105 -10.08 1.03 18.91
CA GLN A 105 -11.20 0.56 18.08
C GLN A 105 -10.83 0.53 16.58
N TYR A 106 -10.07 1.50 16.09
CA TYR A 106 -9.58 1.49 14.71
C TYR A 106 -8.54 0.40 14.45
N ALA A 107 -7.68 0.08 15.41
CA ALA A 107 -6.76 -1.05 15.29
C ALA A 107 -7.53 -2.38 15.22
N ARG A 108 -8.54 -2.56 16.08
CA ARG A 108 -9.44 -3.72 16.02
C ARG A 108 -10.25 -3.79 14.72
N GLU A 109 -10.76 -2.67 14.23
CA GLU A 109 -11.41 -2.60 12.91
C GLU A 109 -10.49 -3.18 11.83
N ALA A 110 -9.24 -2.72 11.76
CA ALA A 110 -8.31 -3.15 10.73
C ALA A 110 -7.89 -4.61 10.88
N PHE A 111 -7.49 -5.03 12.06
CA PHE A 111 -6.82 -6.32 12.27
C PHE A 111 -7.73 -7.45 12.71
N GLU A 112 -8.84 -7.15 13.41
CA GLU A 112 -9.78 -8.18 13.87
C GLU A 112 -11.02 -8.27 12.97
N ARG A 113 -11.65 -7.13 12.62
CA ARG A 113 -12.85 -7.13 11.77
C ARG A 113 -12.52 -7.43 10.31
N TYR A 114 -11.58 -6.69 9.72
CA TYR A 114 -11.17 -6.87 8.32
C TYR A 114 -10.08 -7.93 8.15
N ASN A 115 -9.46 -8.38 9.24
CA ASN A 115 -8.33 -9.32 9.23
C ASN A 115 -7.21 -8.90 8.26
N ALA A 116 -6.98 -7.59 8.11
CA ALA A 116 -5.90 -7.08 7.26
C ALA A 116 -4.52 -7.45 7.85
N ASP A 117 -3.52 -7.58 6.99
CA ASP A 117 -2.15 -7.89 7.41
C ASP A 117 -1.34 -6.65 7.70
N ALA A 118 -1.74 -5.51 7.11
CA ALA A 118 -1.17 -4.20 7.40
C ALA A 118 -2.22 -3.10 7.27
N VAL A 119 -1.92 -1.92 7.84
CA VAL A 119 -2.80 -0.74 7.81
C VAL A 119 -2.00 0.53 7.60
N THR A 120 -2.56 1.51 6.89
CA THR A 120 -1.98 2.85 6.80
C THR A 120 -2.51 3.75 7.91
N VAL A 121 -1.61 4.50 8.57
CA VAL A 121 -1.93 5.38 9.72
C VAL A 121 -1.31 6.76 9.57
N ASN A 122 -1.92 7.77 10.21
CA ASN A 122 -1.49 9.16 10.18
C ASN A 122 -0.75 9.52 11.49
N PRO A 123 0.53 9.95 11.43
CA PRO A 123 1.33 10.24 12.62
C PRO A 123 1.10 11.62 13.24
N TYR A 124 0.24 12.45 12.66
CA TYR A 124 0.10 13.86 13.05
C TYR A 124 -0.17 14.07 14.53
N MET A 125 -0.89 13.14 15.18
CA MET A 125 -1.24 13.23 16.60
C MET A 125 -0.22 12.57 17.54
N GLY A 126 0.89 12.01 17.03
CA GLY A 126 1.98 11.48 17.84
C GLY A 126 1.95 9.98 18.12
N TYR A 127 2.92 9.50 18.90
CA TYR A 127 3.18 8.07 19.09
C TYR A 127 2.04 7.30 19.78
N ASP A 128 1.44 7.91 20.80
CA ASP A 128 0.35 7.28 21.57
C ASP A 128 -0.85 6.88 20.69
N THR A 129 -1.05 7.59 19.56
CA THR A 129 -2.10 7.28 18.59
C THR A 129 -1.72 6.15 17.61
N LEU A 130 -0.43 5.90 17.44
CA LEU A 130 0.12 4.83 16.61
C LEU A 130 0.29 3.52 17.40
N LYS A 131 0.55 3.64 18.70
CA LYS A 131 0.86 2.51 19.59
C LYS A 131 -0.19 1.38 19.55
N PRO A 132 -1.51 1.65 19.57
CA PRO A 132 -2.52 0.60 19.47
C PRO A 132 -2.41 -0.27 18.22
N PHE A 133 -1.93 0.29 17.11
CA PHE A 133 -1.66 -0.48 15.87
C PHE A 133 -0.32 -1.21 15.96
N LEU A 134 0.73 -0.56 16.48
CA LEU A 134 2.08 -1.11 16.58
C LEU A 134 2.15 -2.28 17.58
N ASP A 135 1.27 -2.36 18.55
CA ASP A 135 1.20 -3.45 19.52
C ASP A 135 0.79 -4.80 18.88
N TYR A 136 0.19 -4.79 17.69
CA TYR A 136 0.00 -6.01 16.88
C TYR A 136 1.31 -6.35 16.15
N ALA A 137 2.26 -6.97 16.84
CA ALA A 137 3.64 -7.16 16.39
C ALA A 137 3.79 -8.00 15.10
N ASP A 138 2.81 -8.84 14.78
CA ASP A 138 2.73 -9.63 13.55
C ASP A 138 2.13 -8.88 12.36
N LYS A 139 1.46 -7.75 12.61
CA LYS A 139 0.81 -6.90 11.60
C LYS A 139 1.70 -5.72 11.19
N GLY A 140 1.58 -5.28 9.92
CA GLY A 140 2.31 -4.13 9.42
C GLY A 140 1.61 -2.79 9.72
N VAL A 141 2.38 -1.79 10.13
CA VAL A 141 1.88 -0.42 10.36
C VAL A 141 2.61 0.55 9.43
N ILE A 142 1.91 1.07 8.42
CA ILE A 142 2.50 1.91 7.38
C ILE A 142 2.14 3.36 7.65
N ILE A 143 3.12 4.12 8.11
CA ILE A 143 2.96 5.48 8.65
C ILE A 143 3.13 6.50 7.52
N LEU A 144 2.19 7.45 7.38
CA LEU A 144 2.32 8.55 6.42
C LEU A 144 3.58 9.37 6.72
N CYS A 145 4.41 9.59 5.70
CA CYS A 145 5.65 10.34 5.84
C CYS A 145 5.75 11.43 4.76
N ARG A 146 6.09 11.06 3.52
CA ARG A 146 6.10 11.97 2.38
C ARG A 146 5.11 11.50 1.33
N ILE A 147 3.96 12.14 1.25
CA ILE A 147 2.86 11.69 0.37
C ILE A 147 2.87 12.42 -0.98
N SER A 148 2.16 11.87 -1.97
CA SER A 148 2.28 12.25 -3.39
C SER A 148 1.34 13.36 -3.87
N ASN A 149 0.39 13.82 -3.06
CA ASN A 149 -0.57 14.84 -3.47
C ASN A 149 0.10 16.24 -3.59
N PRO A 150 -0.37 17.12 -4.50
CA PRO A 150 0.30 18.39 -4.81
C PRO A 150 0.57 19.28 -3.60
N ASN A 151 -0.39 19.39 -2.68
CA ASN A 151 -0.29 20.28 -1.53
C ASN A 151 0.32 19.60 -0.28
N SER A 152 0.92 18.44 -0.43
CA SER A 152 1.58 17.75 0.70
C SER A 152 2.72 18.59 1.31
N GLY A 153 3.33 19.45 0.51
CA GLY A 153 4.40 20.37 0.94
C GLY A 153 3.97 21.42 1.95
N ASP A 154 2.67 21.78 2.01
CA ASP A 154 2.17 22.81 2.93
C ASP A 154 2.51 22.52 4.39
N LEU A 155 2.55 21.24 4.77
CA LEU A 155 2.98 20.78 6.09
C LEU A 155 4.29 20.02 6.04
N GLN A 156 4.41 19.04 5.13
CA GLN A 156 5.49 18.05 5.18
C GLN A 156 6.86 18.64 4.82
N SER A 157 6.89 19.73 4.01
CA SER A 157 8.13 20.40 3.62
C SER A 157 8.50 21.57 4.56
N LEU A 158 7.69 21.89 5.56
CA LEU A 158 8.06 22.90 6.56
C LEU A 158 9.32 22.45 7.31
N VAL A 159 10.25 23.38 7.47
CA VAL A 159 11.53 23.12 8.14
C VAL A 159 11.41 23.44 9.63
N CYS A 160 11.73 22.46 10.46
CA CYS A 160 11.86 22.59 11.90
C CYS A 160 13.24 22.04 12.30
N ASP A 161 14.00 22.75 13.13
CA ASP A 161 15.34 22.34 13.55
C ASP A 161 16.27 21.92 12.39
N GLY A 162 16.18 22.64 11.27
CA GLY A 162 17.02 22.42 10.09
C GLY A 162 16.63 21.24 9.21
N LEU A 163 15.51 20.53 9.50
CA LEU A 163 15.01 19.39 8.72
C LEU A 163 13.53 19.56 8.36
N PRO A 164 13.10 19.11 7.16
CA PRO A 164 11.69 19.06 6.82
C PRO A 164 10.93 18.11 7.75
N ILE A 165 9.64 18.40 7.99
CA ILE A 165 8.76 17.60 8.87
C ILE A 165 8.74 16.12 8.46
N TYR A 166 8.68 15.80 7.16
CA TYR A 166 8.70 14.39 6.73
C TYR A 166 9.98 13.64 7.15
N LYS A 167 11.13 14.30 7.22
CA LYS A 167 12.37 13.68 7.71
C LYS A 167 12.35 13.47 9.24
N HIS A 168 11.69 14.36 9.99
CA HIS A 168 11.46 14.13 11.42
C HIS A 168 10.58 12.90 11.64
N VAL A 169 9.49 12.75 10.88
CA VAL A 169 8.65 11.53 10.93
C VAL A 169 9.47 10.28 10.64
N ALA A 170 10.24 10.26 9.55
CA ALA A 170 11.08 9.12 9.18
C ALA A 170 12.08 8.75 10.30
N LYS A 171 12.75 9.74 10.91
CA LYS A 171 13.64 9.53 12.05
C LYS A 171 12.91 8.97 13.27
N LEU A 172 11.74 9.50 13.60
CA LEU A 172 10.93 9.00 14.72
C LEU A 172 10.51 7.54 14.50
N VAL A 173 10.08 7.18 13.28
CA VAL A 173 9.77 5.79 12.94
C VAL A 173 11.00 4.91 13.08
N ARG A 174 12.14 5.29 12.48
CA ARG A 174 13.37 4.50 12.54
C ARG A 174 13.89 4.31 13.96
N ASP A 175 13.91 5.39 14.76
CA ASP A 175 14.66 5.43 16.02
C ASP A 175 13.79 5.09 17.25
N LYS A 176 12.46 5.32 17.19
CA LYS A 176 11.60 5.27 18.37
C LYS A 176 10.31 4.46 18.20
N TRP A 177 9.71 4.45 16.99
CA TRP A 177 8.36 3.93 16.79
C TRP A 177 8.33 2.51 16.19
N ASN A 178 9.49 1.94 15.92
CA ASN A 178 9.63 0.62 15.29
C ASN A 178 10.25 -0.44 16.22
N ALA A 179 9.89 -0.43 17.50
CA ALA A 179 10.45 -1.38 18.48
C ALA A 179 10.16 -2.84 18.13
N ASN A 180 9.01 -3.14 17.52
CA ASN A 180 8.61 -4.49 17.09
C ASN A 180 9.13 -4.86 15.68
N GLY A 181 9.77 -3.95 14.95
CA GLY A 181 10.18 -4.19 13.57
C GLY A 181 9.01 -4.28 12.58
N ASN A 182 7.82 -3.76 12.96
CA ASN A 182 6.58 -3.87 12.19
C ASN A 182 6.11 -2.56 11.56
N ALA A 183 6.95 -1.50 11.59
CA ALA A 183 6.64 -0.22 10.97
C ALA A 183 7.24 -0.08 9.56
N ALA A 184 6.54 0.64 8.69
CA ALA A 184 6.99 1.13 7.39
C ALA A 184 6.54 2.58 7.20
N ILE A 185 6.98 3.23 6.12
CA ILE A 185 6.53 4.58 5.79
C ILE A 185 5.95 4.69 4.38
N VAL A 186 5.02 5.64 4.19
CA VAL A 186 4.54 6.02 2.85
C VAL A 186 5.48 7.07 2.27
N VAL A 187 6.03 6.80 1.07
CA VAL A 187 6.89 7.74 0.34
C VAL A 187 6.42 7.83 -1.11
N GLY A 188 5.87 8.97 -1.51
CA GLY A 188 5.29 9.17 -2.84
C GLY A 188 6.33 9.11 -3.96
N ALA A 189 5.96 8.50 -5.09
CA ALA A 189 6.79 8.37 -6.30
C ALA A 189 7.04 9.70 -7.04
N THR A 190 6.31 10.76 -6.70
CA THR A 190 6.38 12.06 -7.38
C THR A 190 7.58 12.91 -6.97
N TYR A 191 8.30 12.50 -5.92
CA TYR A 191 9.45 13.21 -5.37
C TYR A 191 10.65 12.24 -5.23
N PRO A 192 11.27 11.81 -6.34
CA PRO A 192 12.29 10.76 -6.31
C PRO A 192 13.56 11.14 -5.56
N GLU A 193 13.95 12.42 -5.56
CA GLU A 193 15.10 12.92 -4.82
C GLU A 193 14.86 12.82 -3.30
N GLU A 194 13.65 13.16 -2.83
CA GLU A 194 13.26 13.03 -1.43
C GLU A 194 13.15 11.54 -1.02
N LEU A 195 12.73 10.67 -1.94
CA LEU A 195 12.72 9.23 -1.72
C LEU A 195 14.14 8.69 -1.53
N GLN A 196 15.12 9.17 -2.32
CA GLN A 196 16.53 8.82 -2.16
C GLN A 196 17.08 9.26 -0.80
N GLU A 197 16.80 10.49 -0.39
CA GLU A 197 17.20 11.02 0.91
C GLU A 197 16.60 10.21 2.06
N LEU A 198 15.33 9.82 1.93
CA LEU A 198 14.65 8.98 2.93
C LEU A 198 15.24 7.57 2.98
N ARG A 199 15.63 6.97 1.84
CA ARG A 199 16.33 5.67 1.82
C ARG A 199 17.69 5.76 2.49
N GLN A 200 18.45 6.82 2.25
CA GLN A 200 19.72 7.05 2.94
C GLN A 200 19.53 7.24 4.46
N LEU A 201 18.48 7.95 4.86
CA LEU A 201 18.13 8.16 6.26
C LEU A 201 17.64 6.87 6.95
N CYS A 202 16.91 6.03 6.24
CA CYS A 202 16.27 4.80 6.74
C CYS A 202 16.62 3.61 5.84
N PRO A 203 17.86 3.08 5.88
CA PRO A 203 18.36 2.08 4.92
C PRO A 203 17.53 0.80 4.85
N GLU A 204 16.99 0.34 5.98
CA GLU A 204 16.29 -0.95 6.09
C GLU A 204 14.75 -0.82 6.18
N LEU A 205 14.22 0.41 6.36
CA LEU A 205 12.80 0.61 6.58
C LEU A 205 12.00 0.35 5.29
N PRO A 206 10.94 -0.49 5.28
CA PRO A 206 10.14 -0.68 4.09
C PRO A 206 9.34 0.57 3.71
N PHE A 207 9.19 0.83 2.40
CA PHE A 207 8.42 1.96 1.87
C PHE A 207 7.22 1.48 1.06
N LEU A 208 6.04 2.01 1.35
CA LEU A 208 4.90 1.98 0.44
C LEU A 208 4.99 3.19 -0.50
N VAL A 209 5.10 2.93 -1.80
CA VAL A 209 5.36 3.97 -2.80
C VAL A 209 4.15 4.11 -3.74
N PRO A 210 3.17 4.97 -3.41
CA PRO A 210 2.08 5.30 -4.32
C PRO A 210 2.49 6.32 -5.38
N GLY A 211 1.72 6.36 -6.48
CA GLY A 211 1.86 7.41 -7.51
C GLY A 211 2.69 7.02 -8.72
N VAL A 212 3.12 5.77 -8.83
CA VAL A 212 3.79 5.26 -10.02
C VAL A 212 2.79 5.11 -11.17
N GLY A 213 3.17 5.55 -12.35
CA GLY A 213 2.37 5.52 -13.57
C GLY A 213 1.30 6.61 -13.60
N ALA A 214 0.11 6.37 -13.05
CA ALA A 214 -1.06 7.27 -13.16
C ALA A 214 -0.86 8.70 -12.60
N GLN A 215 0.12 8.93 -11.73
CA GLN A 215 0.48 10.24 -11.18
C GLN A 215 1.83 10.76 -11.73
N GLY A 216 2.41 10.09 -12.74
CA GLY A 216 3.65 10.51 -13.40
C GLY A 216 4.95 10.15 -12.66
N GLY A 217 4.88 9.29 -11.62
CA GLY A 217 6.08 8.81 -10.94
C GLY A 217 6.97 7.98 -11.86
N ASP A 218 8.27 8.29 -11.86
CA ASP A 218 9.31 7.63 -12.66
C ASP A 218 9.71 6.29 -12.01
N VAL A 219 9.37 5.18 -12.64
CA VAL A 219 9.64 3.81 -12.17
C VAL A 219 11.14 3.59 -11.98
N GLU A 220 11.99 4.03 -12.93
CA GLU A 220 13.44 3.86 -12.84
C GLU A 220 14.01 4.54 -11.60
N LYS A 221 13.67 5.82 -11.38
CA LYS A 221 14.14 6.56 -10.21
C LYS A 221 13.63 5.95 -8.91
N VAL A 222 12.35 5.56 -8.86
CA VAL A 222 11.77 4.90 -7.67
C VAL A 222 12.56 3.64 -7.31
N VAL A 223 12.85 2.78 -8.27
CA VAL A 223 13.57 1.53 -8.03
C VAL A 223 15.04 1.80 -7.66
N ARG A 224 15.76 2.62 -8.45
CA ARG A 224 17.18 2.88 -8.22
C ARG A 224 17.45 3.61 -6.90
N PHE A 225 16.56 4.49 -6.48
CA PHE A 225 16.73 5.30 -5.28
C PHE A 225 16.06 4.70 -4.04
N GLY A 226 15.02 3.89 -4.25
CA GLY A 226 14.18 3.41 -3.16
C GLY A 226 14.45 2.00 -2.68
N CYS A 227 15.02 1.11 -3.50
CA CYS A 227 15.33 -0.25 -3.07
C CYS A 227 16.38 -0.27 -1.95
N THR A 228 16.25 -1.24 -1.07
CA THR A 228 17.30 -1.64 -0.12
C THR A 228 18.48 -2.29 -0.88
N ALA A 229 19.60 -2.54 -0.20
CA ALA A 229 20.81 -3.10 -0.81
C ALA A 229 20.60 -4.48 -1.47
N ASP A 230 19.61 -5.24 -1.00
CA ASP A 230 19.21 -6.55 -1.52
C ASP A 230 18.16 -6.46 -2.66
N GLY A 231 17.87 -5.26 -3.15
CA GLY A 231 16.89 -5.03 -4.21
C GLY A 231 15.43 -5.17 -3.79
N LYS A 232 15.12 -5.06 -2.49
CA LYS A 232 13.78 -5.15 -1.88
C LYS A 232 13.37 -3.85 -1.20
N GLY A 233 12.53 -3.93 -0.16
CA GLY A 233 12.16 -2.82 0.72
C GLY A 233 11.15 -1.85 0.11
N LEU A 234 10.53 -2.18 -1.02
CA LEU A 234 9.49 -1.37 -1.67
C LEU A 234 8.20 -2.17 -1.88
N MET A 235 7.08 -1.50 -1.67
CA MET A 235 5.75 -1.87 -2.12
C MET A 235 5.31 -0.81 -3.14
N ILE A 236 5.55 -1.06 -4.43
CA ILE A 236 5.29 -0.09 -5.51
C ILE A 236 3.82 -0.18 -5.91
N ASN A 237 3.02 0.78 -5.42
CA ASN A 237 1.58 0.74 -5.58
C ASN A 237 1.11 1.37 -6.89
N SER A 238 0.40 0.56 -7.69
CA SER A 238 -0.40 1.01 -8.82
C SER A 238 -1.84 0.50 -8.66
N SER A 239 -2.82 1.39 -8.85
CA SER A 239 -4.25 1.07 -8.80
C SER A 239 -4.87 1.26 -10.17
N ARG A 240 -5.30 2.48 -10.52
CA ARG A 240 -6.03 2.80 -11.75
C ARG A 240 -5.36 2.31 -13.03
N GLY A 241 -4.03 2.34 -13.10
CA GLY A 241 -3.26 1.88 -14.26
C GLY A 241 -3.31 0.36 -14.46
N ILE A 242 -3.69 -0.39 -13.44
CA ILE A 242 -3.85 -1.83 -13.49
C ILE A 242 -5.33 -2.21 -13.56
N ILE A 243 -6.12 -1.86 -12.55
CA ILE A 243 -7.48 -2.37 -12.42
C ILE A 243 -8.46 -1.83 -13.46
N PHE A 244 -8.14 -0.71 -14.12
CA PHE A 244 -8.91 -0.12 -15.21
C PHE A 244 -8.13 -0.10 -16.53
N ALA A 245 -7.22 -1.04 -16.73
CA ALA A 245 -6.48 -1.20 -17.99
C ALA A 245 -7.39 -1.67 -19.14
N GLY A 246 -8.44 -2.44 -18.81
CA GLY A 246 -9.52 -2.85 -19.71
C GLY A 246 -10.86 -2.27 -19.27
N LYS A 247 -11.83 -2.23 -20.20
CA LYS A 247 -13.19 -1.72 -19.95
C LYS A 247 -14.28 -2.74 -20.26
N ASP A 248 -13.94 -3.75 -21.02
CA ASP A 248 -14.84 -4.77 -21.55
C ASP A 248 -14.69 -6.09 -20.76
N ASP A 249 -15.22 -7.18 -21.28
CA ASP A 249 -15.24 -8.49 -20.61
C ASP A 249 -13.82 -9.06 -20.39
N ASP A 250 -12.82 -8.56 -21.12
CA ASP A 250 -11.41 -8.92 -20.99
C ASP A 250 -10.62 -8.10 -19.93
N PHE A 251 -11.31 -7.29 -19.11
CA PHE A 251 -10.70 -6.38 -18.14
C PHE A 251 -9.68 -7.06 -17.22
N ALA A 252 -9.95 -8.29 -16.81
CA ALA A 252 -9.04 -9.06 -15.94
C ALA A 252 -7.74 -9.42 -16.67
N GLU A 253 -7.83 -9.83 -17.95
CA GLU A 253 -6.64 -10.10 -18.77
C GLU A 253 -5.84 -8.83 -19.05
N ALA A 254 -6.52 -7.71 -19.34
CA ALA A 254 -5.89 -6.41 -19.50
C ALA A 254 -5.16 -5.97 -18.21
N SER A 255 -5.76 -6.20 -17.05
CA SER A 255 -5.14 -5.94 -15.75
C SER A 255 -3.91 -6.81 -15.50
N ARG A 256 -3.96 -8.09 -15.88
CA ARG A 256 -2.80 -8.98 -15.85
C ARG A 256 -1.65 -8.45 -16.70
N LYS A 257 -1.93 -8.06 -17.94
CA LYS A 257 -0.93 -7.49 -18.86
C LYS A 257 -0.30 -6.22 -18.28
N ALA A 258 -1.12 -5.34 -17.70
CA ALA A 258 -0.63 -4.10 -17.07
C ALA A 258 0.23 -4.37 -15.81
N ALA A 259 -0.19 -5.31 -14.96
CA ALA A 259 0.59 -5.70 -13.78
C ALA A 259 1.92 -6.36 -14.16
N MET A 260 1.92 -7.23 -15.16
CA MET A 260 3.12 -7.88 -15.68
C MET A 260 4.09 -6.87 -16.30
N ALA A 261 3.59 -5.93 -17.11
CA ALA A 261 4.41 -4.87 -17.69
C ALA A 261 5.07 -3.99 -16.62
N LEU A 262 4.33 -3.62 -15.57
CA LEU A 262 4.89 -2.85 -14.45
C LEU A 262 5.93 -3.68 -13.67
N ARG A 263 5.67 -4.96 -13.37
CA ARG A 263 6.63 -5.86 -12.72
C ARG A 263 7.92 -5.95 -13.52
N ASP A 264 7.81 -6.20 -14.81
CA ASP A 264 8.97 -6.40 -15.70
C ASP A 264 9.77 -5.09 -15.85
N GLN A 265 9.08 -3.94 -15.91
CA GLN A 265 9.71 -2.63 -15.89
C GLN A 265 10.47 -2.38 -14.57
N ILE A 266 9.87 -2.68 -13.42
CA ILE A 266 10.52 -2.58 -12.11
C ILE A 266 11.78 -3.46 -12.10
N ASN A 267 11.66 -4.71 -12.52
CA ASN A 267 12.75 -5.68 -12.49
C ASN A 267 13.90 -5.32 -13.45
N SER A 268 13.64 -4.56 -14.53
CA SER A 268 14.70 -4.08 -15.42
C SER A 268 15.66 -3.07 -14.76
N PHE A 269 15.24 -2.44 -13.65
CA PHE A 269 16.03 -1.46 -12.90
C PHE A 269 16.49 -2.00 -11.53
N ARG A 270 15.95 -3.13 -11.11
CA ARG A 270 16.26 -3.81 -9.85
C ARG A 270 17.60 -4.54 -9.97
N LYS A 271 18.46 -4.40 -8.96
CA LYS A 271 19.77 -5.08 -8.89
C LYS A 271 19.64 -6.46 -8.28
#